data_6883a8dad7724983b1d8959f67fd521e
#
_entry.id   6883a8dad7724983b1d8959f67fd521e
#
_cell.length_a   1.000
_cell.length_b   1.000
_cell.length_c   1.000
_cell.angle_alpha   90.00
_cell.angle_beta   90.00
_cell.angle_gamma   90.00
#
_symmetry.space_group_name_H-M   'P 1'
#
loop_
_entity.id
_entity.type
_entity.pdbx_description
1 polymer ?
#
loop_
_entity_poly.entity_id
_entity_poly.type
_entity_poly.pdbx_seq_one_letter_code
_entity_poly.pdbx_strand_id
1 'polypeptide(L)'
;VPVANIFPMQPPASGEPNTLVCIXISPPAVAISWQLDGDPITQGVTHTHYTPTSDLAFVRFSYLPVTPTTSDIYTCIVTREGDNTSVIAYWVLQNPEPSEVLETALCGAAMTLGILLGLLGIAMILVARRNAE
;
A
#
# COMPACT_ATOMS: atom_id res chain seq x y z
N VAL A 1 16.25 8.14 18.39
CA VAL A 1 15.48 8.60 17.23
C VAL A 1 14.20 7.78 17.16
N PRO A 2 13.03 8.43 17.16
CA PRO A 2 11.79 7.67 17.06
C PRO A 2 11.66 6.95 15.73
N VAL A 3 10.98 5.83 15.75
CA VAL A 3 10.69 5.06 14.55
C VAL A 3 9.18 4.89 14.47
N ALA A 4 8.62 5.17 13.31
CA ALA A 4 7.18 5.08 13.10
C ALA A 4 6.88 4.25 11.87
N ASN A 5 5.87 3.40 11.99
CA ASN A 5 5.38 2.58 10.88
C ASN A 5 3.87 2.54 10.92
N ILE A 6 3.27 2.49 9.74
CA ILE A 6 1.82 2.34 9.61
C ILE A 6 1.54 1.03 8.88
N PHE A 7 0.57 0.28 9.40
CA PHE A 7 0.12 -0.91 8.69
C PHE A 7 -1.37 -1.12 8.98
N PRO A 8 -2.08 -1.78 8.07
CA PRO A 8 -3.49 -2.07 8.30
C PRO A 8 -3.65 -3.33 9.14
N MET A 9 -4.69 -3.37 9.95
CA MET A 9 -4.97 -4.56 10.76
C MET A 9 -5.51 -5.71 9.93
N GLN A 10 -6.17 -5.41 8.82
CA GLN A 10 -6.75 -6.41 7.94
C GLN A 10 -6.25 -6.18 6.53
N PRO A 11 -6.35 -7.17 5.66
CA PRO A 11 -5.95 -6.93 4.28
C PRO A 11 -6.72 -5.76 3.69
N PRO A 12 -6.03 -4.77 3.14
CA PRO A 12 -6.72 -3.56 2.71
C PRO A 12 -7.48 -3.76 1.41
N ALA A 13 -8.65 -3.12 1.35
CA ALA A 13 -9.47 -3.11 0.15
C ALA A 13 -10.17 -1.77 0.07
N SER A 14 -10.24 -1.23 -1.13
CA SER A 14 -10.84 0.07 -1.34
C SER A 14 -12.32 0.06 -0.96
N GLY A 15 -12.72 1.06 -0.18
CA GLY A 15 -14.10 1.20 0.22
C GLY A 15 -14.55 0.30 1.35
N GLU A 16 -13.67 -0.48 1.95
CA GLU A 16 -14.02 -1.38 3.04
C GLU A 16 -13.41 -0.88 4.34
N PRO A 17 -14.18 -0.97 5.45
CA PRO A 17 -13.64 -0.49 6.73
C PRO A 17 -12.41 -1.27 7.17
N ASN A 18 -11.49 -0.58 7.78
CA ASN A 18 -10.25 -1.15 8.26
C ASN A 18 -9.77 -0.30 9.42
N THR A 19 -8.68 -0.69 10.03
CA THR A 19 -8.04 0.10 11.08
C THR A 19 -6.56 0.19 10.77
N LEU A 20 -6.06 1.42 10.68
CA LEU A 20 -4.64 1.65 10.52
C LEU A 20 -3.99 1.72 11.88
N VAL A 21 -2.82 1.12 12.00
CA VAL A 21 -2.06 1.09 13.24
C VAL A 21 -0.74 1.81 13.01
N CYS A 22 -0.46 2.81 13.86
CA CYS A 22 0.82 3.50 13.84
C CYS A 22 1.59 3.09 15.10
N ILE A 23 2.78 2.57 14.91
CA ILE A 23 3.62 2.13 16.00
C ILE A 23 4.76 3.11 16.18
N UNK A 24 4.97 3.69 17.17
CA UNK A 24 5.81 4.41 17.35
C UNK A 24 6.63 3.86 18.19
N ILE A 25 7.76 3.63 18.09
CA ILE A 25 8.80 3.14 18.97
C ILE A 25 9.76 4.27 19.22
N SER A 26 9.90 4.63 20.45
CA SER A 26 10.75 5.77 20.75
C SER A 26 10.98 5.87 22.25
N PRO A 27 11.89 6.74 22.68
CA PRO A 27 11.97 7.10 24.10
C PRO A 27 10.64 7.69 24.53
N PRO A 28 10.36 7.68 25.85
CA PRO A 28 9.06 8.14 26.33
C PRO A 28 8.78 9.60 25.95
N ALA A 29 7.51 9.97 26.02
CA ALA A 29 7.03 11.32 25.74
C ALA A 29 7.06 11.65 24.26
N VAL A 30 6.30 10.89 23.48
CA VAL A 30 6.05 11.23 22.07
C VAL A 30 4.56 11.53 21.91
N ALA A 31 4.28 12.41 20.96
CA ALA A 31 2.91 12.71 20.55
C ALA A 31 2.68 12.11 19.19
N ILE A 32 1.57 11.41 19.01
CA ILE A 32 1.21 10.79 17.76
C ILE A 32 -0.03 11.50 17.22
N SER A 33 0.06 11.95 15.98
CA SER A 33 -1.06 12.59 15.32
C SER A 33 -1.27 11.98 13.94
N TRP A 34 -2.49 12.10 13.45
CA TRP A 34 -2.89 11.53 12.16
C TRP A 34 -3.35 12.62 11.23
N GLN A 35 -3.12 12.43 9.95
CA GLN A 35 -3.64 13.32 8.90
C GLN A 35 -4.15 12.49 7.74
N LEU A 36 -5.15 13.01 7.08
CA LEU A 36 -5.67 12.44 5.84
C LEU A 36 -5.54 13.52 4.78
N ASP A 37 -4.72 13.25 3.77
CA ASP A 37 -4.46 14.19 2.69
C ASP A 37 -4.03 15.57 3.21
N GLY A 38 -3.27 15.56 4.31
CA GLY A 38 -2.76 16.79 4.90
C GLY A 38 -3.68 17.45 5.92
N ASP A 39 -4.89 16.94 6.11
CA ASP A 39 -5.82 17.49 7.08
C ASP A 39 -5.81 16.69 8.37
N PRO A 40 -5.71 17.33 9.54
CA PRO A 40 -5.64 16.57 10.78
C PRO A 40 -6.90 15.76 11.04
N ILE A 41 -6.72 14.57 11.58
CA ILE A 41 -7.81 13.68 11.97
C ILE A 41 -7.71 13.45 13.47
N THR A 42 -8.80 13.73 14.18
CA THR A 42 -8.85 13.45 15.61
C THR A 42 -9.99 12.51 15.98
N GLN A 43 -10.98 12.35 15.13
CA GLN A 43 -12.13 11.51 15.44
C GLN A 43 -11.77 10.04 15.36
N GLY A 44 -12.11 9.32 16.42
CA GLY A 44 -11.94 7.88 16.44
C GLY A 44 -10.54 7.40 16.72
N VAL A 45 -9.58 8.30 16.90
CA VAL A 45 -8.21 7.92 17.17
C VAL A 45 -8.09 7.42 18.60
N THR A 46 -7.46 6.26 18.77
CA THR A 46 -7.18 5.73 20.10
C THR A 46 -5.70 5.45 20.22
N HIS A 47 -5.20 5.57 21.44
CA HIS A 47 -3.79 5.32 21.74
C HIS A 47 -3.70 4.30 22.86
N THR A 48 -2.68 3.47 22.81
CA THR A 48 -2.37 2.60 23.93
C THR A 48 -1.42 3.30 24.87
N HIS A 49 -1.25 2.71 26.05
CA HIS A 49 -0.21 3.15 26.97
C HIS A 49 1.15 2.70 26.46
N TYR A 50 2.17 3.38 26.92
CA TYR A 50 3.54 3.00 26.57
C TYR A 50 3.84 1.62 27.13
N THR A 51 4.48 0.79 26.32
CA THR A 51 4.92 -0.53 26.72
C THR A 51 6.43 -0.56 26.63
N PRO A 52 7.14 -0.81 27.74
CA PRO A 52 8.60 -0.85 27.67
C PRO A 52 9.09 -2.06 26.89
N THR A 53 10.16 -1.86 26.15
CA THR A 53 10.83 -2.93 25.44
C THR A 53 12.13 -3.27 26.15
N SER A 54 12.78 -4.33 25.67
CA SER A 54 14.02 -4.76 26.28
C SER A 54 15.17 -3.79 26.03
N ASP A 55 15.05 -2.89 25.08
CA ASP A 55 16.11 -1.94 24.75
C ASP A 55 15.92 -0.60 25.42
N LEU A 56 15.17 -0.54 26.49
CA LEU A 56 14.86 0.69 27.20
C LEU A 56 14.08 1.69 26.36
N ALA A 57 13.52 1.23 25.28
CA ALA A 57 12.60 2.04 24.47
C ALA A 57 11.16 1.73 24.86
N PHE A 58 10.26 2.56 24.41
CA PHE A 58 8.84 2.36 24.66
C PHE A 58 8.10 2.24 23.36
N VAL A 59 7.13 1.35 23.34
CA VAL A 59 6.28 1.13 22.16
C VAL A 59 4.90 1.68 22.46
N ARG A 60 4.38 2.47 21.57
CA ARG A 60 3.02 2.99 21.69
C ARG A 60 2.31 2.77 20.37
N PHE A 61 1.07 2.31 20.47
CA PHE A 61 0.24 2.05 19.31
C PHE A 61 -0.85 3.11 19.24
N SER A 62 -1.11 3.59 18.04
CA SER A 62 -2.22 4.47 17.77
C SER A 62 -3.09 3.84 16.71
N TYR A 63 -4.39 3.82 16.92
CA TYR A 63 -5.33 3.16 16.03
C TYR A 63 -6.25 4.21 15.40
N LEU A 64 -6.46 4.09 14.11
CA LEU A 64 -7.35 4.99 13.37
C LEU A 64 -8.27 4.15 12.52
N PRO A 65 -9.59 4.14 12.82
CA PRO A 65 -10.53 3.46 11.93
C PRO A 65 -10.72 4.25 10.65
N VAL A 66 -10.66 3.56 9.52
CA VAL A 66 -10.71 4.22 8.22
C VAL A 66 -11.53 3.38 7.25
N THR A 67 -11.99 4.04 6.19
CA THR A 67 -12.54 3.37 5.01
C THR A 67 -11.72 3.91 3.83
N PRO A 68 -10.59 3.28 3.53
CA PRO A 68 -9.65 3.89 2.59
C PRO A 68 -10.10 3.79 1.15
N THR A 69 -9.69 4.75 0.36
CA THR A 69 -9.82 4.70 -1.09
C THR A 69 -8.43 4.81 -1.70
N THR A 70 -8.34 4.56 -3.00
CA THR A 70 -7.04 4.56 -3.66
C THR A 70 -6.40 5.93 -3.73
N SER A 71 -7.17 7.00 -3.52
CA SER A 71 -6.63 8.35 -3.57
C SER A 71 -6.27 8.90 -2.20
N ASP A 72 -6.53 8.17 -1.12
CA ASP A 72 -6.29 8.70 0.22
C ASP A 72 -4.85 8.47 0.63
N ILE A 73 -4.26 9.51 1.25
CA ILE A 73 -2.93 9.42 1.82
C ILE A 73 -3.05 9.66 3.31
N TYR A 74 -2.74 8.63 4.08
CA TYR A 74 -2.79 8.72 5.54
C TYR A 74 -1.38 8.94 6.07
N THR A 75 -1.26 9.84 7.01
CA THR A 75 0.03 10.21 7.58
C THR A 75 -0.04 10.08 9.09
N CYS A 76 0.94 9.42 9.66
CA CYS A 76 1.13 9.35 11.10
C CYS A 76 2.38 10.15 11.45
N ILE A 77 2.22 11.16 12.29
CA ILE A 77 3.31 12.02 12.67
C ILE A 77 3.63 11.76 14.12
N VAL A 78 4.85 11.31 14.39
CA VAL A 78 5.31 11.05 15.73
C VAL A 78 6.30 12.15 16.08
N THR A 79 5.96 12.97 17.06
CA THR A 79 6.79 14.08 17.48
C THR A 79 7.36 13.76 18.85
N ARG A 80 8.67 13.83 18.97
CA ARG A 80 9.34 13.60 20.22
C ARG A 80 9.35 14.91 21.01
N GLU A 81 8.82 14.84 22.21
CA GLU A 81 8.84 16.00 23.08
C GLU A 81 10.23 16.16 23.64
N GLY A 82 10.64 17.38 23.79
CA GLY A 82 11.94 17.69 24.29
C GLY A 82 12.83 18.34 23.24
N ASP A 83 13.03 17.68 22.10
CA ASP A 83 13.85 18.28 21.05
C ASP A 83 13.06 18.54 19.77
N ASN A 84 11.75 18.34 19.80
CA ASN A 84 10.86 18.64 18.67
C ASN A 84 11.23 17.86 17.40
N THR A 85 11.81 16.70 17.56
CA THR A 85 12.11 15.84 16.42
C THR A 85 10.84 15.12 15.99
N SER A 86 10.56 15.11 14.69
CA SER A 86 9.39 14.47 14.16
C SER A 86 9.75 13.39 13.15
N VAL A 87 9.04 12.28 13.21
CA VAL A 87 9.16 11.21 12.25
C VAL A 87 7.77 11.04 11.61
N ILE A 88 7.75 10.97 10.30
CA ILE A 88 6.49 10.92 9.55
C ILE A 88 6.43 9.60 8.81
N ALA A 89 5.33 8.88 9.01
CA ALA A 89 5.06 7.65 8.27
C ALA A 89 3.86 7.88 7.38
N TYR A 90 3.94 7.40 6.14
CA TYR A 90 2.86 7.54 5.16
C TYR A 90 2.28 6.18 4.84
N TRP A 91 0.98 6.17 4.57
CA TRP A 91 0.31 4.96 4.11
C TRP A 91 -0.67 5.31 3.02
N VAL A 92 -0.56 4.62 1.91
CA VAL A 92 -1.46 4.77 0.78
C VAL A 92 -2.00 3.38 0.46
N LEU A 93 -3.30 3.31 0.20
CA LEU A 93 -3.88 2.04 -0.21
C LEU A 93 -3.28 1.66 -1.55
N GLN A 94 -2.43 0.65 -1.51
CA GLN A 94 -1.84 0.12 -2.73
C GLN A 94 -2.64 -1.08 -3.16
N ASN A 95 -3.03 -1.05 -4.41
CA ASN A 95 -3.72 -2.18 -4.99
C ASN A 95 -2.72 -2.90 -5.88
N PRO A 96 -2.07 -3.96 -5.40
CA PRO A 96 -1.10 -4.65 -6.23
C PRO A 96 -1.72 -5.36 -7.42
N GLU A 97 -3.01 -5.59 -7.37
CA GLU A 97 -3.69 -6.29 -8.46
C GLU A 97 -3.67 -5.54 -9.78
N PRO A 98 -3.80 -4.21 -9.84
CA PRO A 98 -3.74 -3.55 -11.15
C PRO A 98 -2.48 -3.85 -11.92
N SER A 99 -1.33 -3.86 -11.28
CA SER A 99 -0.10 -4.15 -12.01
C SER A 99 -0.03 -5.62 -12.40
N GLU A 100 -0.50 -6.54 -11.57
CA GLU A 100 -0.57 -7.95 -11.96
C GLU A 100 -1.57 -8.17 -13.09
N VAL A 101 -2.72 -7.54 -13.01
CA VAL A 101 -3.73 -7.67 -14.06
C VAL A 101 -3.19 -7.10 -15.37
N LEU A 102 -2.49 -5.99 -15.30
CA LEU A 102 -1.91 -5.39 -16.50
C LEU A 102 -0.86 -6.31 -17.13
N GLU A 103 0.00 -6.88 -16.32
CA GLU A 103 1.00 -7.79 -16.84
C GLU A 103 0.35 -9.03 -17.47
N THR A 104 -0.65 -9.58 -16.83
CA THR A 104 -1.35 -10.73 -17.36
C THR A 104 -2.06 -10.37 -18.66
N ALA A 105 -2.69 -9.23 -18.72
CA ALA A 105 -3.37 -8.79 -19.92
C ALA A 105 -2.39 -8.59 -21.08
N LEU A 106 -1.24 -7.98 -20.81
CA LEU A 106 -0.23 -7.80 -21.84
C LEU A 106 0.32 -9.12 -22.34
N CYS A 107 0.58 -10.04 -21.44
CA CYS A 107 1.11 -11.34 -21.80
C CYS A 107 0.08 -12.11 -22.63
N GLY A 108 -1.20 -12.10 -22.22
CA GLY A 108 -2.24 -12.76 -22.96
C GLY A 108 -2.45 -12.16 -24.33
N ALA A 109 -2.41 -10.84 -24.44
CA ALA A 109 -2.55 -10.19 -25.73
C ALA A 109 -1.40 -10.56 -26.67
N ALA A 110 -0.19 -10.60 -26.14
CA ALA A 110 0.96 -10.96 -26.95
C ALA A 110 0.88 -12.40 -27.43
N MET A 111 0.45 -13.32 -26.58
CA MET A 111 0.28 -14.71 -26.99
C MET A 111 -0.79 -14.86 -28.03
N THR A 112 -1.91 -14.18 -27.87
CA THR A 112 -3.00 -14.25 -28.84
C THR A 112 -2.52 -13.72 -30.19
N LEU A 113 -1.84 -12.60 -30.20
CA LEU A 113 -1.34 -12.03 -31.44
C LEU A 113 -0.33 -12.98 -32.11
N GLY A 114 0.54 -13.60 -31.35
CA GLY A 114 1.49 -14.55 -31.89
C GLY A 114 0.83 -15.75 -32.55
N ILE A 115 -0.20 -16.29 -31.89
CA ILE A 115 -0.94 -17.42 -32.47
C ILE A 115 -1.64 -17.02 -33.77
N LEU A 116 -2.26 -15.86 -33.80
CA LEU A 116 -2.92 -15.38 -34.99
C LEU A 116 -1.95 -15.20 -36.16
N LEU A 117 -0.79 -14.61 -35.88
CA LEU A 117 0.21 -14.41 -36.91
C LEU A 117 0.78 -15.74 -37.38
N GLY A 118 0.95 -16.70 -36.48
CA GLY A 118 1.40 -18.03 -36.86
C GLY A 118 0.42 -18.75 -37.77
N LEU A 119 -0.87 -18.66 -37.44
CA LEU A 119 -1.90 -19.28 -38.27
C LEU A 119 -1.98 -18.63 -39.63
N LEU A 120 -1.84 -17.31 -39.69
CA LEU A 120 -1.82 -16.62 -40.97
C LEU A 120 -0.65 -17.05 -41.81
N GLY A 121 0.53 -17.20 -41.19
CA GLY A 121 1.71 -17.65 -41.91
C GLY A 121 1.54 -19.04 -42.48
N ILE A 122 0.96 -19.97 -41.71
CA ILE A 122 0.72 -21.32 -42.17
C ILE A 122 -0.29 -21.31 -43.32
N ALA A 123 -1.34 -20.52 -43.18
CA ALA A 123 -2.37 -20.44 -44.24
C ALA A 123 -1.76 -19.91 -45.54
N MET A 124 -0.89 -18.91 -45.44
CA MET A 124 -0.25 -18.37 -46.65
C MET A 124 0.66 -19.39 -47.29
N ILE A 125 1.37 -20.18 -46.52
CA ILE A 125 2.25 -21.21 -47.04
C ILE A 125 1.41 -22.28 -47.78
N LEU A 126 0.30 -22.69 -47.15
CA LEU A 126 -0.54 -23.69 -47.78
C LEU A 126 -1.17 -23.21 -49.10
N VAL A 127 -1.60 -21.94 -49.10
CA VAL A 127 -2.15 -21.36 -50.34
C VAL A 127 -1.07 -21.28 -51.41
N ALA A 128 0.12 -20.87 -51.05
CA ALA A 128 1.21 -20.79 -52.00
C ALA A 128 1.56 -22.15 -52.55
N ARG A 129 1.54 -23.19 -51.75
CA ARG A 129 1.82 -24.56 -52.21
C ARG A 129 0.77 -25.04 -53.16
N ARG A 130 -0.50 -24.74 -52.86
CA ARG A 130 -1.62 -25.15 -53.76
C ARG A 130 -1.50 -24.42 -55.08
N ASN A 131 -1.12 -23.16 -55.09
CA ASN A 131 -0.98 -22.41 -56.31
C ASN A 131 0.23 -22.86 -57.14
N ALA A 132 1.22 -23.43 -56.49
CA ALA A 132 2.41 -23.90 -57.16
C ALA A 132 2.19 -25.23 -57.87
N GLU A 133 1.15 -25.97 -57.52
CA GLU A 133 0.80 -27.19 -58.24
C GLU A 133 0.00 -26.84 -59.46
#